data_835cc8b9fd3a54f32903ecbfe6046c85
#
_entry.id   835cc8b9fd3a54f32903ecbfe6046c85
#
_cell.length_a   1.000
_cell.length_b   1.000
_cell.length_c   1.000
_cell.angle_alpha   90.00
_cell.angle_beta   90.00
_cell.angle_gamma   90.00
#
_symmetry.space_group_name_H-M   'P 1'
#
loop_
_entity.id
_entity.type
_entity.pdbx_description
1 polymer ?
#
loop_
_entity_poly.entity_id
_entity_poly.type
_entity_poly.pdbx_seq_one_letter_code
_entity_poly.pdbx_strand_id
1 'polypeptide(L)'
;RIRGVKTNIPFLINVLNNETFREGRCYTTFIEETPELFLLPESQDRATKILEFLGNKMVNVQKAVLDKPDFEARTLPKYDTEKKIYGSRDKFLEMGAKDFTQSLLNEKRLLITDTTMRDAQQSLMATRMRTKDLIGASDATNAFMENAFSVEAWGGATYDTAYRFLKESPWKRLKLLRQHMPNTLIQMLLRASNAVGYSNYPDNVVKKFIEEASQKGVDVFRIFDSLNWVENMKMPIETALKTGKIVEGTICYTGDITDPNETKYTLDYYVKKAKE
;
A
#
# COMPACT_ATOMS: atom_id res chain seq x y z
N ARG A 1 8.64 -0.48 -25.96
CA ARG A 1 9.53 0.64 -26.28
C ARG A 1 8.80 1.95 -26.05
N ILE A 2 9.30 2.79 -25.13
CA ILE A 2 8.74 4.12 -24.84
C ILE A 2 9.40 5.13 -25.80
N ARG A 3 8.62 6.02 -26.40
CA ARG A 3 9.08 7.05 -27.32
C ARG A 3 8.54 8.41 -26.91
N GLY A 4 9.25 9.48 -27.26
CA GLY A 4 8.81 10.86 -27.00
C GLY A 4 9.22 11.45 -25.65
N VAL A 5 9.73 10.62 -24.74
CA VAL A 5 10.28 11.06 -23.45
C VAL A 5 11.63 10.43 -23.17
N LYS A 6 12.49 11.11 -22.42
CA LYS A 6 13.71 10.51 -21.90
C LYS A 6 13.33 9.62 -20.73
N THR A 7 13.91 8.43 -20.70
CA THR A 7 13.71 7.45 -19.62
C THR A 7 15.07 6.98 -19.10
N ASN A 8 15.09 6.40 -17.92
CA ASN A 8 16.26 5.74 -17.36
C ASN A 8 16.41 4.27 -17.80
N ILE A 9 15.61 3.82 -18.77
CA ILE A 9 15.68 2.42 -19.27
C ILE A 9 17.11 2.00 -19.66
N PRO A 10 17.91 2.81 -20.39
CA PRO A 10 19.30 2.41 -20.72
C PRO A 10 20.15 2.19 -19.47
N PHE A 11 20.02 3.04 -18.47
CA PHE A 11 20.67 2.86 -17.18
C PHE A 11 20.26 1.54 -16.51
N LEU A 12 18.95 1.26 -16.44
CA LEU A 12 18.44 0.01 -15.86
C LEU A 12 18.95 -1.22 -16.62
N ILE A 13 19.07 -1.14 -17.95
CA ILE A 13 19.67 -2.21 -18.75
C ILE A 13 21.14 -2.41 -18.38
N ASN A 14 21.90 -1.33 -18.19
CA ASN A 14 23.30 -1.43 -17.74
C ASN A 14 23.39 -2.08 -16.37
N VAL A 15 22.51 -1.71 -15.42
CA VAL A 15 22.44 -2.35 -14.11
C VAL A 15 22.16 -3.85 -14.23
N LEU A 16 21.14 -4.24 -14.98
CA LEU A 16 20.74 -5.64 -15.17
C LEU A 16 21.80 -6.49 -15.87
N ASN A 17 22.66 -5.87 -16.68
CA ASN A 17 23.78 -6.55 -17.38
C ASN A 17 25.09 -6.55 -16.58
N ASN A 18 25.17 -5.78 -15.50
CA ASN A 18 26.37 -5.73 -14.67
C ASN A 18 26.54 -7.04 -13.90
N GLU A 19 27.76 -7.59 -13.92
CA GLU A 19 28.06 -8.89 -13.31
C GLU A 19 27.80 -8.88 -11.79
N THR A 20 28.25 -7.83 -11.09
CA THR A 20 28.06 -7.68 -9.64
C THR A 20 26.57 -7.69 -9.27
N PHE A 21 25.73 -7.04 -10.09
CA PHE A 21 24.29 -7.05 -9.89
C PHE A 21 23.70 -8.45 -10.14
N ARG A 22 24.08 -9.10 -11.22
CA ARG A 22 23.57 -10.43 -11.60
C ARG A 22 23.93 -11.53 -10.58
N GLU A 23 25.07 -11.38 -9.93
CA GLU A 23 25.55 -12.31 -8.89
C GLU A 23 25.02 -11.98 -7.49
N GLY A 24 24.18 -10.93 -7.37
CA GLY A 24 23.61 -10.53 -6.08
C GLY A 24 24.61 -9.94 -5.09
N ARG A 25 25.79 -9.48 -5.57
CA ARG A 25 26.86 -8.93 -4.73
C ARG A 25 26.78 -7.39 -4.55
N CYS A 26 25.62 -6.79 -4.79
CA CYS A 26 25.41 -5.36 -4.69
C CYS A 26 25.25 -4.90 -3.25
N TYR A 27 25.88 -3.78 -2.92
CA TYR A 27 25.67 -3.01 -1.70
C TYR A 27 24.95 -1.68 -2.02
N THR A 28 24.62 -0.92 -1.02
CA THR A 28 23.94 0.38 -1.17
C THR A 28 24.75 1.40 -1.94
N THR A 29 26.08 1.26 -1.95
CA THR A 29 27.03 2.13 -2.69
C THR A 29 27.27 1.68 -4.14
N PHE A 30 26.72 0.54 -4.57
CA PHE A 30 26.97 -0.05 -5.89
C PHE A 30 26.82 0.93 -7.05
N ILE A 31 25.78 1.76 -7.04
CA ILE A 31 25.52 2.72 -8.13
C ILE A 31 26.57 3.82 -8.15
N GLU A 32 27.00 4.29 -6.98
CA GLU A 32 27.98 5.37 -6.84
C GLU A 32 29.40 4.89 -7.22
N GLU A 33 29.71 3.63 -6.92
CA GLU A 33 31.01 3.00 -7.17
C GLU A 33 31.16 2.42 -8.59
N THR A 34 30.10 2.44 -9.39
CA THR A 34 30.06 1.85 -10.74
C THR A 34 29.70 2.88 -11.81
N PRO A 35 30.62 3.82 -12.13
CA PRO A 35 30.36 4.92 -13.07
C PRO A 35 29.95 4.46 -14.48
N GLU A 36 30.37 3.28 -14.90
CA GLU A 36 30.05 2.69 -16.21
C GLU A 36 28.52 2.45 -16.38
N LEU A 37 27.75 2.37 -15.30
CA LEU A 37 26.29 2.27 -15.38
C LEU A 37 25.68 3.49 -16.07
N PHE A 38 26.34 4.62 -16.03
CA PHE A 38 25.90 5.88 -16.62
C PHE A 38 26.40 6.10 -18.05
N LEU A 39 27.16 5.17 -18.63
CA LEU A 39 27.53 5.18 -20.03
C LEU A 39 26.29 4.85 -20.88
N LEU A 40 25.53 5.89 -21.18
CA LEU A 40 24.30 5.77 -21.93
C LEU A 40 24.57 5.94 -23.43
N PRO A 41 23.92 5.15 -24.31
CA PRO A 41 24.05 5.33 -25.74
C PRO A 41 23.65 6.76 -26.13
N GLU A 42 24.40 7.38 -27.03
CA GLU A 42 24.08 8.69 -27.57
C GLU A 42 22.64 8.71 -28.08
N SER A 43 21.89 9.76 -27.71
CA SER A 43 20.51 9.88 -28.16
C SER A 43 20.51 10.09 -29.68
N GLN A 44 20.02 9.11 -30.43
CA GLN A 44 19.81 9.27 -31.85
C GLN A 44 18.95 10.49 -32.16
N ASP A 45 19.27 11.17 -33.27
CA ASP A 45 18.63 12.39 -33.73
C ASP A 45 17.10 12.36 -33.59
N ARG A 46 16.61 13.13 -32.63
CA ARG A 46 15.18 13.23 -32.32
C ARG A 46 14.46 14.16 -33.28
N ALA A 47 15.15 15.15 -33.81
CA ALA A 47 14.56 16.12 -34.70
C ALA A 47 14.10 15.45 -35.98
N THR A 48 14.95 14.63 -36.61
CA THR A 48 14.59 13.82 -37.79
C THR A 48 13.43 12.88 -37.50
N LYS A 49 13.44 12.19 -36.34
CA LYS A 49 12.36 11.28 -35.97
C LYS A 49 11.03 11.99 -35.67
N ILE A 50 11.08 13.20 -35.12
CA ILE A 50 9.89 14.02 -34.92
C ILE A 50 9.36 14.51 -36.28
N LEU A 51 10.24 14.96 -37.17
CA LEU A 51 9.85 15.38 -38.51
C LEU A 51 9.28 14.23 -39.32
N GLU A 52 9.88 13.04 -39.27
CA GLU A 52 9.33 11.84 -39.90
C GLU A 52 7.97 11.47 -39.32
N PHE A 53 7.80 11.53 -38.00
CA PHE A 53 6.52 11.27 -37.33
C PHE A 53 5.45 12.31 -37.73
N LEU A 54 5.79 13.59 -37.68
CA LEU A 54 4.88 14.66 -38.07
C LEU A 54 4.54 14.58 -39.56
N GLY A 55 5.53 14.38 -40.43
CA GLY A 55 5.33 14.20 -41.86
C GLY A 55 4.43 13.01 -42.15
N ASN A 56 4.67 11.87 -41.51
CA ASN A 56 3.85 10.69 -41.67
C ASN A 56 2.40 10.94 -41.15
N LYS A 57 2.25 11.59 -40.00
CA LYS A 57 0.93 11.96 -39.45
C LYS A 57 0.19 12.97 -40.33
N MET A 58 0.88 13.93 -40.94
CA MET A 58 0.25 14.96 -41.75
C MET A 58 -0.09 14.51 -43.18
N VAL A 59 0.73 13.61 -43.73
CA VAL A 59 0.65 13.21 -45.14
C VAL A 59 -0.05 11.85 -45.30
N ASN A 60 0.30 10.87 -44.47
CA ASN A 60 -0.10 9.48 -44.65
C ASN A 60 -1.24 9.01 -43.76
N VAL A 61 -1.47 9.71 -42.64
CA VAL A 61 -2.64 9.40 -41.81
C VAL A 61 -3.81 10.24 -42.33
N GLN A 62 -4.56 9.69 -43.31
CA GLN A 62 -5.95 10.07 -43.45
C GLN A 62 -6.55 10.14 -42.05
N LYS A 63 -7.38 11.17 -41.76
CA LYS A 63 -8.15 11.27 -40.53
C LYS A 63 -8.94 9.99 -40.24
N ALA A 64 -8.24 8.91 -39.95
CA ALA A 64 -8.79 7.95 -39.03
C ALA A 64 -9.06 8.79 -37.79
N VAL A 65 -10.29 9.20 -37.59
CA VAL A 65 -10.82 9.41 -36.30
C VAL A 65 -10.18 8.33 -35.47
N LEU A 66 -9.24 8.67 -34.61
CA LEU A 66 -8.87 7.75 -33.56
C LEU A 66 -10.21 7.50 -32.91
N ASP A 67 -10.85 6.39 -33.27
CA ASP A 67 -11.92 5.84 -32.49
C ASP A 67 -11.31 5.79 -31.10
N LYS A 68 -11.67 6.79 -30.30
CA LYS A 68 -11.39 6.69 -28.87
C LYS A 68 -12.01 5.35 -28.55
N PRO A 69 -11.21 4.35 -28.11
CA PRO A 69 -11.82 3.12 -27.69
C PRO A 69 -12.97 3.56 -26.81
N ASP A 70 -14.19 3.12 -27.14
CA ASP A 70 -15.36 3.40 -26.31
C ASP A 70 -15.01 2.91 -24.91
N PHE A 71 -14.56 3.86 -24.11
CA PHE A 71 -14.23 3.62 -22.72
C PHE A 71 -15.57 3.64 -22.00
N GLU A 72 -16.28 2.52 -22.09
CA GLU A 72 -17.39 2.29 -21.18
C GLU A 72 -16.84 2.39 -19.77
N ALA A 73 -17.12 3.49 -19.11
CA ALA A 73 -16.83 3.63 -17.69
C ALA A 73 -17.48 2.44 -16.99
N ARG A 74 -16.67 1.55 -16.41
CA ARG A 74 -17.21 0.42 -15.67
C ARG A 74 -18.10 0.98 -14.56
N THR A 75 -19.36 0.64 -14.61
CA THR A 75 -20.30 0.96 -13.54
C THR A 75 -20.06 0.02 -12.37
N LEU A 76 -20.26 0.54 -11.16
CA LEU A 76 -20.26 -0.32 -9.97
C LEU A 76 -21.33 -1.40 -10.12
N PRO A 77 -21.09 -2.64 -9.68
CA PRO A 77 -22.13 -3.65 -9.61
C PRO A 77 -23.34 -3.13 -8.84
N LYS A 78 -24.52 -3.46 -9.33
CA LYS A 78 -25.77 -3.12 -8.62
C LYS A 78 -25.79 -3.87 -7.29
N TYR A 79 -26.12 -3.19 -6.23
CA TYR A 79 -26.36 -3.79 -4.91
C TYR A 79 -27.61 -3.18 -4.31
N ASP A 80 -28.22 -3.92 -3.39
CA ASP A 80 -29.41 -3.49 -2.68
C ASP A 80 -29.02 -2.45 -1.62
N THR A 81 -29.41 -1.19 -1.84
CA THR A 81 -29.12 -0.08 -0.92
C THR A 81 -29.97 -0.10 0.33
N GLU A 82 -31.10 -0.86 0.32
CA GLU A 82 -32.01 -1.00 1.47
C GLU A 82 -31.62 -2.18 2.37
N LYS A 83 -30.73 -3.07 1.89
CA LYS A 83 -30.25 -4.20 2.69
C LYS A 83 -29.53 -3.71 3.94
N LYS A 84 -30.00 -4.12 5.10
CA LYS A 84 -29.28 -3.89 6.35
C LYS A 84 -28.02 -4.74 6.38
N ILE A 85 -26.86 -4.08 6.39
CA ILE A 85 -25.56 -4.73 6.43
C ILE A 85 -25.18 -4.97 7.89
N TYR A 86 -24.67 -6.17 8.18
CA TYR A 86 -24.10 -6.55 9.47
C TYR A 86 -22.72 -7.15 9.22
N GLY A 87 -21.69 -6.34 9.39
CA GLY A 87 -20.32 -6.70 9.02
C GLY A 87 -19.41 -7.01 10.21
N SER A 88 -18.13 -7.10 9.91
CA SER A 88 -17.09 -7.39 10.91
C SER A 88 -16.99 -6.33 12.00
N ARG A 89 -17.25 -5.06 11.64
CA ARG A 89 -17.20 -3.96 12.61
C ARG A 89 -18.36 -4.00 13.61
N ASP A 90 -19.55 -4.38 13.19
CA ASP A 90 -20.70 -4.50 14.09
C ASP A 90 -20.38 -5.55 15.17
N LYS A 91 -19.87 -6.72 14.75
CA LYS A 91 -19.43 -7.76 15.68
C LYS A 91 -18.34 -7.27 16.66
N PHE A 92 -17.35 -6.53 16.13
CA PHE A 92 -16.30 -5.93 16.95
C PHE A 92 -16.85 -4.96 17.99
N LEU A 93 -17.82 -4.11 17.61
CA LEU A 93 -18.41 -3.13 18.52
C LEU A 93 -19.29 -3.80 19.59
N GLU A 94 -19.97 -4.88 19.26
CA GLU A 94 -20.78 -5.66 20.23
C GLU A 94 -19.92 -6.45 21.21
N MET A 95 -18.84 -7.07 20.74
CA MET A 95 -18.00 -7.97 21.54
C MET A 95 -16.87 -7.24 22.28
N GLY A 96 -16.42 -6.11 21.76
CA GLY A 96 -15.17 -5.47 22.17
C GLY A 96 -13.93 -6.18 21.60
N ALA A 97 -12.77 -5.51 21.68
CA ALA A 97 -11.56 -5.98 21.02
C ALA A 97 -11.08 -7.36 21.50
N LYS A 98 -11.13 -7.62 22.80
CA LYS A 98 -10.63 -8.87 23.40
C LYS A 98 -11.44 -10.08 22.93
N ASP A 99 -12.75 -10.04 23.10
CA ASP A 99 -13.62 -11.17 22.80
C ASP A 99 -13.73 -11.37 21.29
N PHE A 100 -13.77 -10.28 20.53
CA PHE A 100 -13.70 -10.35 19.07
C PHE A 100 -12.42 -11.02 18.59
N THR A 101 -11.25 -10.62 19.09
CA THR A 101 -9.96 -11.25 18.72
C THR A 101 -9.95 -12.74 19.11
N GLN A 102 -10.46 -13.07 20.29
CA GLN A 102 -10.56 -14.49 20.70
C GLN A 102 -11.49 -15.30 19.78
N SER A 103 -12.56 -14.69 19.27
CA SER A 103 -13.45 -15.35 18.32
C SER A 103 -12.78 -15.65 16.98
N LEU A 104 -11.83 -14.79 16.55
CA LEU A 104 -11.05 -15.02 15.33
C LEU A 104 -10.15 -16.23 15.40
N LEU A 105 -9.61 -16.55 16.59
CA LEU A 105 -8.77 -17.75 16.80
C LEU A 105 -9.57 -19.04 16.62
N ASN A 106 -10.88 -19.00 16.82
CA ASN A 106 -11.80 -20.13 16.65
C ASN A 106 -12.45 -20.17 15.25
N GLU A 107 -12.26 -19.12 14.44
CA GLU A 107 -12.83 -19.05 13.10
C GLU A 107 -12.09 -20.03 12.17
N LYS A 108 -12.85 -20.84 11.45
CA LYS A 108 -12.31 -21.83 10.50
C LYS A 108 -12.38 -21.39 9.05
N ARG A 109 -13.15 -20.34 8.78
CA ARG A 109 -13.25 -19.79 7.43
C ARG A 109 -12.00 -18.96 7.13
N LEU A 110 -11.64 -18.91 5.85
CA LEU A 110 -10.63 -17.97 5.39
C LEU A 110 -11.14 -16.54 5.60
N LEU A 111 -10.40 -15.75 6.34
CA LEU A 111 -10.66 -14.33 6.54
C LEU A 111 -9.88 -13.52 5.50
N ILE A 112 -10.56 -12.59 4.85
CA ILE A 112 -9.99 -11.78 3.77
C ILE A 112 -9.90 -10.32 4.22
N THR A 113 -8.75 -9.71 3.98
CA THR A 113 -8.54 -8.27 4.05
C THR A 113 -8.39 -7.71 2.64
N ASP A 114 -9.23 -6.77 2.24
CA ASP A 114 -9.05 -6.04 1.00
C ASP A 114 -8.06 -4.91 1.20
N THR A 115 -7.08 -4.79 0.29
CA THR A 115 -6.04 -3.76 0.35
C THR A 115 -6.13 -2.77 -0.83
N THR A 116 -7.20 -2.80 -1.60
CA THR A 116 -7.37 -1.98 -2.80
C THR A 116 -7.21 -0.49 -2.52
N MET A 117 -7.79 -0.02 -1.43
CA MET A 117 -7.79 1.40 -1.06
C MET A 117 -6.48 1.90 -0.45
N ARG A 118 -5.58 1.00 -0.04
CA ARG A 118 -4.26 1.36 0.49
C ARG A 118 -3.13 0.84 -0.39
N ASP A 119 -2.86 -0.46 -0.38
CA ASP A 119 -1.65 -1.02 -0.98
C ASP A 119 -1.73 -1.14 -2.50
N ALA A 120 -2.85 -1.59 -3.04
CA ALA A 120 -2.97 -1.72 -4.49
C ALA A 120 -2.81 -0.36 -5.19
N GLN A 121 -3.45 0.70 -4.71
CA GLN A 121 -3.24 2.03 -5.25
C GLN A 121 -1.84 2.58 -4.94
N GLN A 122 -1.26 2.22 -3.79
CA GLN A 122 0.11 2.62 -3.45
C GLN A 122 1.10 2.03 -4.45
N SER A 123 0.98 0.76 -4.74
CA SER A 123 1.90 0.01 -5.59
C SER A 123 1.67 0.24 -7.09
N LEU A 124 0.43 0.35 -7.52
CA LEU A 124 0.05 0.42 -8.93
C LEU A 124 -0.15 1.84 -9.45
N MET A 125 -0.52 2.78 -8.59
CA MET A 125 -0.90 4.14 -8.98
C MET A 125 -0.09 5.21 -8.22
N ALA A 126 1.09 4.86 -7.70
CA ALA A 126 1.94 5.75 -6.91
C ALA A 126 1.16 6.48 -5.80
N THR A 127 0.15 5.85 -5.24
CA THR A 127 -0.73 6.39 -4.18
C THR A 127 -1.51 7.64 -4.65
N ARG A 128 -1.85 7.74 -5.93
CA ARG A 128 -2.44 8.97 -6.53
C ARG A 128 -3.97 8.94 -6.62
N MET A 129 -4.66 7.94 -6.05
CA MET A 129 -6.13 7.97 -5.97
C MET A 129 -6.60 9.10 -5.06
N ARG A 130 -7.52 9.91 -5.57
CA ARG A 130 -8.10 11.01 -4.81
C ARG A 130 -9.18 10.50 -3.86
N THR A 131 -9.45 11.26 -2.81
CA THR A 131 -10.50 10.90 -1.84
C THR A 131 -11.85 10.68 -2.50
N LYS A 132 -12.23 11.51 -3.48
CA LYS A 132 -13.50 11.37 -4.21
C LYS A 132 -13.63 10.00 -4.90
N ASP A 133 -12.53 9.46 -5.44
CA ASP A 133 -12.54 8.20 -6.17
C ASP A 133 -12.69 7.02 -5.20
N LEU A 134 -12.02 7.09 -4.05
CA LEU A 134 -12.17 6.11 -2.97
C LEU A 134 -13.61 6.11 -2.41
N ILE A 135 -14.16 7.28 -2.14
CA ILE A 135 -15.52 7.42 -1.62
C ILE A 135 -16.55 6.92 -2.64
N GLY A 136 -16.33 7.16 -3.93
CA GLY A 136 -17.20 6.65 -4.99
C GLY A 136 -17.38 5.13 -4.99
N ALA A 137 -16.42 4.38 -4.44
CA ALA A 137 -16.50 2.92 -4.31
C ALA A 137 -16.86 2.44 -2.89
N SER A 138 -16.81 3.31 -1.88
CA SER A 138 -16.84 2.90 -0.47
C SER A 138 -18.17 2.28 -0.04
N ASP A 139 -19.32 2.82 -0.48
CA ASP A 139 -20.63 2.27 -0.13
C ASP A 139 -20.81 0.86 -0.69
N ALA A 140 -20.43 0.66 -1.96
CA ALA A 140 -20.43 -0.66 -2.59
C ALA A 140 -19.45 -1.61 -1.89
N THR A 141 -18.26 -1.14 -1.53
CA THR A 141 -17.29 -1.92 -0.77
C THR A 141 -17.90 -2.37 0.57
N ASN A 142 -18.53 -1.47 1.32
CA ASN A 142 -19.18 -1.82 2.57
C ASN A 142 -20.26 -2.91 2.39
N ALA A 143 -21.04 -2.82 1.30
CA ALA A 143 -22.10 -3.79 1.00
C ALA A 143 -21.57 -5.17 0.58
N PHE A 144 -20.55 -5.20 -0.29
CA PHE A 144 -20.01 -6.46 -0.80
C PHE A 144 -19.03 -7.14 0.15
N MET A 145 -18.39 -6.38 1.03
CA MET A 145 -17.38 -6.87 1.95
C MET A 145 -17.91 -7.17 3.36
N GLU A 146 -19.24 -7.38 3.51
CA GLU A 146 -19.86 -7.67 4.80
C GLU A 146 -19.25 -8.89 5.52
N ASN A 147 -18.74 -9.87 4.75
CA ASN A 147 -18.12 -11.09 5.26
C ASN A 147 -16.58 -11.02 5.30
N ALA A 148 -15.97 -9.93 4.86
CA ALA A 148 -14.53 -9.73 4.95
C ALA A 148 -14.12 -9.42 6.41
N PHE A 149 -12.87 -9.72 6.73
CA PHE A 149 -12.30 -9.33 8.02
C PHE A 149 -12.18 -7.80 8.08
N SER A 150 -11.48 -7.19 7.12
CA SER A 150 -11.24 -5.76 7.10
C SER A 150 -11.02 -5.21 5.70
N VAL A 151 -11.06 -3.88 5.58
CA VAL A 151 -10.56 -3.14 4.43
C VAL A 151 -9.39 -2.28 4.90
N GLU A 152 -8.18 -2.57 4.42
CA GLU A 152 -7.03 -1.73 4.67
C GLU A 152 -7.08 -0.51 3.75
N ALA A 153 -7.52 0.62 4.29
CA ALA A 153 -7.86 1.80 3.52
C ALA A 153 -6.99 3.03 3.86
N TRP A 154 -6.11 2.93 4.86
CA TRP A 154 -5.36 4.06 5.37
C TRP A 154 -3.97 3.66 5.89
N GLY A 155 -3.12 4.67 6.22
CA GLY A 155 -1.76 4.43 6.65
C GLY A 155 -0.78 4.29 5.49
N GLY A 156 0.44 3.80 5.75
CA GLY A 156 1.49 3.70 4.74
C GLY A 156 1.74 5.05 4.05
N ALA A 157 1.90 5.03 2.72
CA ALA A 157 2.11 6.24 1.93
C ALA A 157 0.83 7.03 1.63
N THR A 158 -0.37 6.49 1.93
CA THR A 158 -1.63 7.19 1.65
C THR A 158 -1.76 8.49 2.42
N TYR A 159 -1.23 8.54 3.64
CA TYR A 159 -1.23 9.75 4.47
C TYR A 159 -0.38 10.85 3.83
N ASP A 160 0.90 10.57 3.60
CA ASP A 160 1.87 11.52 3.09
C ASP A 160 1.50 12.00 1.68
N THR A 161 1.10 11.07 0.81
CA THR A 161 0.73 11.41 -0.57
C THR A 161 -0.53 12.27 -0.65
N ALA A 162 -1.55 11.99 0.16
CA ALA A 162 -2.74 12.84 0.24
C ALA A 162 -2.36 14.28 0.60
N TYR A 163 -1.50 14.44 1.59
CA TYR A 163 -1.07 15.75 2.06
C TYR A 163 -0.14 16.45 1.06
N ARG A 164 0.97 15.80 0.67
CA ARG A 164 2.03 16.45 -0.15
C ARG A 164 1.65 16.64 -1.61
N PHE A 165 1.04 15.64 -2.21
CA PHE A 165 0.83 15.63 -3.66
C PHE A 165 -0.61 15.93 -4.07
N LEU A 166 -1.59 15.36 -3.39
CA LEU A 166 -2.99 15.53 -3.76
C LEU A 166 -3.60 16.78 -3.14
N LYS A 167 -2.92 17.42 -2.19
CA LYS A 167 -3.41 18.59 -1.44
C LYS A 167 -4.76 18.32 -0.75
N GLU A 168 -4.91 17.10 -0.26
CA GLU A 168 -6.09 16.64 0.47
C GLU A 168 -5.73 16.33 1.92
N SER A 169 -6.67 16.54 2.84
CA SER A 169 -6.47 16.17 4.24
C SER A 169 -6.60 14.65 4.42
N PRO A 170 -5.54 13.92 4.82
CA PRO A 170 -5.63 12.49 5.09
C PRO A 170 -6.60 12.19 6.24
N TRP A 171 -6.75 13.07 7.20
CA TRP A 171 -7.69 12.92 8.31
C TRP A 171 -9.15 13.07 7.87
N LYS A 172 -9.44 14.00 6.95
CA LYS A 172 -10.77 14.13 6.33
C LYS A 172 -11.10 12.88 5.51
N ARG A 173 -10.12 12.38 4.75
CA ARG A 173 -10.25 11.12 4.01
C ARG A 173 -10.66 9.97 4.92
N LEU A 174 -9.97 9.76 6.03
CA LEU A 174 -10.28 8.70 6.99
C LEU A 174 -11.71 8.81 7.53
N LYS A 175 -12.13 10.01 7.93
CA LYS A 175 -13.49 10.25 8.42
C LYS A 175 -14.55 9.93 7.37
N LEU A 176 -14.33 10.34 6.11
CA LEU A 176 -15.25 10.05 5.02
C LEU A 176 -15.32 8.55 4.73
N LEU A 177 -14.17 7.87 4.67
CA LEU A 177 -14.12 6.41 4.50
C LEU A 177 -14.92 5.71 5.60
N ARG A 178 -14.78 6.14 6.86
CA ARG A 178 -15.55 5.60 7.98
C ARG A 178 -17.04 5.85 7.85
N GLN A 179 -17.45 7.01 7.35
CA GLN A 179 -18.88 7.33 7.14
C GLN A 179 -19.50 6.43 6.05
N HIS A 180 -18.76 6.14 4.98
CA HIS A 180 -19.23 5.32 3.86
C HIS A 180 -19.03 3.80 4.07
N MET A 181 -18.22 3.40 5.03
CA MET A 181 -18.03 1.99 5.41
C MET A 181 -18.32 1.76 6.91
N PRO A 182 -19.56 2.00 7.37
CA PRO A 182 -19.86 1.95 8.81
C PRO A 182 -19.77 0.53 9.41
N ASN A 183 -19.99 -0.51 8.62
CA ASN A 183 -20.10 -1.91 9.07
C ASN A 183 -18.81 -2.74 8.87
N THR A 184 -17.81 -2.19 8.16
CA THR A 184 -16.56 -2.87 7.84
C THR A 184 -15.43 -2.35 8.72
N LEU A 185 -14.57 -3.23 9.24
CA LEU A 185 -13.36 -2.83 9.96
C LEU A 185 -12.41 -2.08 9.01
N ILE A 186 -12.03 -0.85 9.36
CA ILE A 186 -10.99 -0.11 8.65
C ILE A 186 -9.65 -0.43 9.30
N GLN A 187 -8.74 -0.95 8.48
CA GLN A 187 -7.38 -1.26 8.84
C GLN A 187 -6.41 -0.20 8.33
N MET A 188 -5.36 0.06 9.09
CA MET A 188 -4.23 0.89 8.66
C MET A 188 -2.90 0.18 8.82
N LEU A 189 -1.96 0.48 7.94
CA LEU A 189 -0.56 0.11 8.09
C LEU A 189 0.19 1.16 8.89
N LEU A 190 0.83 0.75 10.00
CA LEU A 190 1.60 1.60 10.88
C LEU A 190 3.06 1.11 10.97
N ARG A 191 4.00 1.98 10.63
CA ARG A 191 5.44 1.65 10.61
C ARG A 191 6.08 1.88 11.98
N ALA A 192 5.64 1.15 13.00
CA ALA A 192 6.14 1.28 14.37
C ALA A 192 6.37 2.76 14.77
N SER A 193 7.55 3.12 15.27
CA SER A 193 7.88 4.50 15.66
C SER A 193 7.96 5.50 14.51
N ASN A 194 8.01 5.05 13.27
CA ASN A 194 7.92 5.92 12.09
C ASN A 194 6.49 6.34 11.77
N ALA A 195 5.49 5.74 12.42
CA ALA A 195 4.08 5.96 12.15
C ALA A 195 3.76 5.84 10.64
N VAL A 196 3.53 6.95 9.95
CA VAL A 196 3.32 7.02 8.51
C VAL A 196 4.46 7.76 7.79
N GLY A 197 5.53 8.10 8.51
CA GLY A 197 6.69 8.81 8.00
C GLY A 197 7.84 7.90 7.55
N TYR A 198 9.01 8.51 7.36
CA TYR A 198 10.22 7.86 6.86
C TYR A 198 11.38 7.90 7.85
N SER A 199 11.14 8.45 9.04
CA SER A 199 12.07 8.48 10.16
C SER A 199 11.30 8.31 11.46
N ASN A 200 12.00 7.97 12.53
CA ASN A 200 11.37 7.82 13.85
C ASN A 200 10.85 9.15 14.37
N TYR A 201 9.63 9.13 14.86
CA TYR A 201 9.06 10.23 15.61
C TYR A 201 9.20 9.99 17.11
N PRO A 202 9.22 11.05 17.92
CA PRO A 202 9.14 10.93 19.38
C PRO A 202 7.86 10.19 19.80
N ASP A 203 7.95 9.42 20.87
CA ASP A 203 6.88 8.57 21.38
C ASP A 203 5.55 9.31 21.61
N ASN A 204 5.62 10.53 22.12
CA ASN A 204 4.44 11.35 22.34
C ASN A 204 3.69 11.72 21.03
N VAL A 205 4.44 11.87 19.93
CA VAL A 205 3.86 12.14 18.60
C VAL A 205 3.18 10.88 18.07
N VAL A 206 3.86 9.73 18.12
CA VAL A 206 3.31 8.44 17.69
C VAL A 206 2.08 8.07 18.49
N LYS A 207 2.14 8.25 19.81
CA LYS A 207 1.00 8.04 20.72
C LYS A 207 -0.20 8.88 20.30
N LYS A 208 0.00 10.18 20.17
CA LYS A 208 -1.08 11.10 19.78
C LYS A 208 -1.64 10.77 18.39
N PHE A 209 -0.78 10.38 17.45
CA PHE A 209 -1.20 9.95 16.11
C PHE A 209 -2.12 8.73 16.17
N ILE A 210 -1.78 7.70 16.97
CA ILE A 210 -2.58 6.48 17.13
C ILE A 210 -3.93 6.81 17.77
N GLU A 211 -3.95 7.61 18.83
CA GLU A 211 -5.16 8.06 19.51
C GLU A 211 -6.11 8.78 18.53
N GLU A 212 -5.59 9.71 17.74
CA GLU A 212 -6.37 10.46 16.74
C GLU A 212 -6.87 9.54 15.60
N ALA A 213 -6.04 8.62 15.12
CA ALA A 213 -6.44 7.67 14.08
C ALA A 213 -7.57 6.75 14.56
N SER A 214 -7.46 6.26 15.79
CA SER A 214 -8.50 5.45 16.47
C SER A 214 -9.84 6.20 16.55
N GLN A 215 -9.81 7.46 17.00
CA GLN A 215 -11.02 8.28 17.13
C GLN A 215 -11.66 8.62 15.77
N LYS A 216 -10.85 8.70 14.72
CA LYS A 216 -11.30 9.10 13.37
C LYS A 216 -11.73 7.93 12.49
N GLY A 217 -11.58 6.70 12.96
CA GLY A 217 -12.20 5.57 12.27
C GLY A 217 -11.35 4.34 12.02
N VAL A 218 -10.10 4.31 12.44
CA VAL A 218 -9.29 3.08 12.39
C VAL A 218 -9.76 2.12 13.47
N ASP A 219 -9.97 0.86 13.09
CA ASP A 219 -10.35 -0.22 13.98
C ASP A 219 -9.21 -1.25 14.15
N VAL A 220 -8.38 -1.43 13.14
CA VAL A 220 -7.26 -2.41 13.14
C VAL A 220 -5.96 -1.69 12.83
N PHE A 221 -5.01 -1.77 13.73
CA PHE A 221 -3.65 -1.27 13.54
C PHE A 221 -2.73 -2.43 13.17
N ARG A 222 -2.34 -2.53 11.89
CA ARG A 222 -1.29 -3.43 11.44
C ARG A 222 0.05 -2.77 11.67
N ILE A 223 0.77 -3.23 12.68
CA ILE A 223 2.02 -2.63 13.15
C ILE A 223 3.19 -3.53 12.76
N PHE A 224 4.17 -2.96 12.07
CA PHE A 224 5.39 -3.65 11.69
C PHE A 224 6.63 -2.80 11.90
N ASP A 225 7.75 -3.47 12.03
CA ASP A 225 9.10 -2.91 11.89
C ASP A 225 9.82 -3.64 10.77
N SER A 226 10.46 -2.92 9.86
CA SER A 226 11.10 -3.51 8.66
C SER A 226 12.26 -4.47 8.99
N LEU A 227 12.85 -4.35 10.18
CA LEU A 227 13.91 -5.20 10.68
C LEU A 227 13.41 -6.24 11.71
N ASN A 228 12.09 -6.35 11.90
CA ASN A 228 11.47 -7.16 12.94
C ASN A 228 11.99 -6.83 14.35
N TRP A 229 12.26 -5.54 14.61
CA TRP A 229 12.72 -5.09 15.92
C TRP A 229 11.51 -4.86 16.84
N VAL A 230 11.18 -5.87 17.63
CA VAL A 230 9.99 -5.91 18.48
C VAL A 230 9.96 -4.75 19.49
N GLU A 231 11.12 -4.37 20.06
CA GLU A 231 11.20 -3.23 20.98
C GLU A 231 10.66 -1.93 20.37
N ASN A 232 10.92 -1.69 19.08
CA ASN A 232 10.40 -0.54 18.35
C ASN A 232 8.88 -0.60 18.13
N MET A 233 8.28 -1.77 18.21
CA MET A 233 6.84 -2.00 18.03
C MET A 233 6.07 -1.90 19.36
N LYS A 234 6.69 -2.11 20.51
CA LYS A 234 6.02 -2.21 21.84
C LYS A 234 5.16 -0.99 22.14
N MET A 235 5.73 0.20 22.11
CA MET A 235 5.00 1.44 22.46
C MET A 235 3.80 1.69 21.53
N PRO A 236 3.92 1.59 20.19
CA PRO A 236 2.78 1.68 19.29
C PRO A 236 1.70 0.61 19.56
N ILE A 237 2.09 -0.65 19.81
CA ILE A 237 1.18 -1.75 20.14
C ILE A 237 0.41 -1.43 21.43
N GLU A 238 1.11 -1.10 22.50
CA GLU A 238 0.50 -0.76 23.79
C GLU A 238 -0.46 0.44 23.68
N THR A 239 -0.06 1.45 22.89
CA THR A 239 -0.91 2.62 22.66
C THR A 239 -2.19 2.24 21.92
N ALA A 240 -2.08 1.46 20.85
CA ALA A 240 -3.24 1.03 20.08
C ALA A 240 -4.19 0.16 20.92
N LEU A 241 -3.66 -0.77 21.74
CA LEU A 241 -4.45 -1.57 22.67
C LEU A 241 -5.20 -0.72 23.68
N LYS A 242 -4.55 0.33 24.23
CA LYS A 242 -5.19 1.27 25.18
C LYS A 242 -6.35 2.04 24.57
N THR A 243 -6.41 2.19 23.25
CA THR A 243 -7.56 2.80 22.55
C THR A 243 -8.75 1.84 22.39
N GLY A 244 -8.65 0.59 22.82
CA GLY A 244 -9.67 -0.43 22.65
C GLY A 244 -9.81 -0.95 21.23
N LYS A 245 -8.77 -0.77 20.42
CA LYS A 245 -8.74 -1.21 19.02
C LYS A 245 -7.98 -2.52 18.85
N ILE A 246 -8.13 -3.14 17.69
CA ILE A 246 -7.46 -4.39 17.33
C ILE A 246 -6.04 -4.07 16.89
N VAL A 247 -5.09 -4.87 17.37
CA VAL A 247 -3.69 -4.80 16.95
C VAL A 247 -3.31 -6.08 16.22
N GLU A 248 -2.72 -5.92 15.06
CA GLU A 248 -2.12 -6.98 14.25
C GLU A 248 -0.60 -6.75 14.22
N GLY A 249 0.13 -7.48 15.06
CA GLY A 249 1.59 -7.50 15.04
C GLY A 249 2.08 -8.24 13.81
N THR A 250 2.96 -7.64 13.02
CA THR A 250 3.38 -8.17 11.72
C THR A 250 4.86 -8.48 11.71
N ILE A 251 5.23 -9.66 11.25
CA ILE A 251 6.61 -10.06 11.01
C ILE A 251 6.90 -9.91 9.51
N CYS A 252 7.93 -9.13 9.18
CA CYS A 252 8.42 -9.01 7.82
C CYS A 252 9.20 -10.27 7.45
N TYR A 253 8.74 -10.96 6.40
CA TYR A 253 9.37 -12.16 5.88
C TYR A 253 10.39 -11.79 4.79
N THR A 254 11.56 -12.42 4.86
CA THR A 254 12.62 -12.32 3.84
C THR A 254 13.40 -13.64 3.80
N GLY A 255 14.18 -13.85 2.73
CA GLY A 255 14.92 -15.08 2.53
C GLY A 255 14.05 -16.26 2.10
N ASP A 256 14.62 -17.44 2.15
CA ASP A 256 13.93 -18.70 1.85
C ASP A 256 14.16 -19.68 2.99
N ILE A 257 13.13 -19.91 3.82
CA ILE A 257 13.21 -20.84 4.96
C ILE A 257 13.36 -22.32 4.54
N THR A 258 13.23 -22.62 3.25
CA THR A 258 13.42 -23.98 2.71
C THR A 258 14.84 -24.20 2.19
N ASP A 259 15.64 -23.12 2.04
CA ASP A 259 17.04 -23.23 1.66
C ASP A 259 17.87 -23.74 2.83
N PRO A 260 18.53 -24.92 2.72
CA PRO A 260 19.37 -25.47 3.78
C PRO A 260 20.62 -24.61 4.08
N ASN A 261 20.97 -23.67 3.21
CA ASN A 261 22.08 -22.73 3.40
C ASN A 261 21.64 -21.42 4.09
N GLU A 262 20.34 -21.19 4.28
CA GLU A 262 19.84 -20.01 5.01
C GLU A 262 20.19 -20.11 6.49
N THR A 263 21.09 -19.26 6.95
CA THR A 263 21.59 -19.30 8.34
C THR A 263 21.02 -18.21 9.23
N LYS A 264 20.44 -17.17 8.65
CA LYS A 264 19.96 -15.98 9.37
C LYS A 264 18.44 -15.97 9.53
N TYR A 265 17.73 -16.10 8.42
CA TYR A 265 16.27 -15.99 8.38
C TYR A 265 15.60 -17.37 8.34
N THR A 266 16.00 -18.22 9.27
CA THR A 266 15.52 -19.58 9.42
C THR A 266 14.10 -19.64 9.98
N LEU A 267 13.46 -20.80 9.89
CA LEU A 267 12.16 -21.02 10.53
C LEU A 267 12.22 -20.72 12.04
N ASP A 268 13.28 -21.10 12.72
CA ASP A 268 13.48 -20.86 14.16
C ASP A 268 13.56 -19.35 14.46
N TYR A 269 14.17 -18.55 13.59
CA TYR A 269 14.18 -17.10 13.70
C TYR A 269 12.75 -16.55 13.73
N TYR A 270 11.89 -16.96 12.78
CA TYR A 270 10.52 -16.49 12.72
C TYR A 270 9.64 -16.98 13.87
N VAL A 271 9.80 -18.24 14.27
CA VAL A 271 9.12 -18.80 15.46
C VAL A 271 9.50 -18.04 16.72
N LYS A 272 10.79 -17.70 16.90
CA LYS A 272 11.24 -16.89 18.02
C LYS A 272 10.60 -15.50 17.99
N LYS A 273 10.61 -14.83 16.83
CA LYS A 273 9.98 -13.50 16.67
C LYS A 273 8.48 -13.52 16.94
N ALA A 274 7.78 -14.58 16.53
CA ALA A 274 6.36 -14.73 16.79
C ALA A 274 6.03 -14.96 18.28
N LYS A 275 6.95 -15.52 19.05
CA LYS A 275 6.80 -15.74 20.51
C LYS A 275 7.18 -14.53 21.35
N GLU A 276 8.07 -13.69 20.83
CA GLU A 276 8.53 -12.44 21.45
C GLU A 276 7.42 -11.39 21.46
#